data_bf9d8ede1122fea3b508cdbbed17ec81
#
_entry.id   bf9d8ede1122fea3b508cdbbed17ec81
#
_cell.length_a   1.000
_cell.length_b   1.000
_cell.length_c   1.000
_cell.angle_alpha   90.00
_cell.angle_beta   90.00
_cell.angle_gamma   90.00
#
_symmetry.space_group_name_H-M   'P 1'
#
loop_
_entity.id
_entity.type
_entity.pdbx_description
1 polymer ?
#
loop_
_entity_poly.entity_id
_entity_poly.type
_entity_poly.pdbx_seq_one_letter_code
_entity_poly.pdbx_strand_id
1 'polypeptide(L)'
;MTWQLHPVSRFGDHVQAWDTLQRASTDTPFLESAFLRPLLDVFGSGREVLALHRSAGGVDAAAILQPRGRGRWETFQPSQLPLGPWVGASGDDLGALMHSLMHALPGFALGLGATQLDPRLIARPAESAAVRTMDYIHTSWLDVSGRFDDYWEARGKNLRH
;
A
#
# COMPACT_ATOMS: atom_id res chain seq x y z
N MET A 1 -11.61 -17.53 5.41
CA MET A 1 -10.84 -16.34 5.01
C MET A 1 -11.81 -15.19 4.84
N THR A 2 -11.63 -14.11 5.60
CA THR A 2 -12.59 -13.00 5.61
C THR A 2 -11.89 -11.67 5.84
N TRP A 3 -12.45 -10.62 5.25
CA TRP A 3 -12.06 -9.24 5.53
C TRP A 3 -12.80 -8.73 6.78
N GLN A 4 -12.06 -8.09 7.67
CA GLN A 4 -12.56 -7.32 8.80
C GLN A 4 -12.30 -5.84 8.51
N LEU A 5 -13.37 -5.06 8.56
CA LEU A 5 -13.29 -3.61 8.29
C LEU A 5 -13.43 -2.85 9.60
N HIS A 6 -12.52 -1.92 9.82
CA HIS A 6 -12.51 -1.05 10.98
C HIS A 6 -12.47 0.42 10.53
N PRO A 7 -13.11 1.34 11.24
CA PRO A 7 -12.86 2.75 11.05
C PRO A 7 -11.36 3.03 11.21
N VAL A 8 -10.79 3.88 10.39
CA VAL A 8 -9.35 4.20 10.45
C VAL A 8 -8.93 4.79 11.81
N SER A 9 -9.85 5.40 12.54
CA SER A 9 -9.62 5.86 13.92
C SER A 9 -9.19 4.75 14.89
N ARG A 10 -9.46 3.49 14.53
CA ARG A 10 -9.00 2.32 15.27
C ARG A 10 -7.68 1.75 14.76
N PHE A 11 -6.99 2.42 13.85
CA PHE A 11 -5.69 1.94 13.34
C PHE A 11 -4.69 1.71 14.46
N GLY A 12 -4.72 2.55 15.51
CA GLY A 12 -3.91 2.40 16.71
C GLY A 12 -4.01 1.04 17.39
N ASP A 13 -5.20 0.42 17.37
CA ASP A 13 -5.45 -0.91 17.99
C ASP A 13 -4.80 -2.05 17.17
N HIS A 14 -4.44 -1.80 15.92
CA HIS A 14 -3.95 -2.80 14.97
C HIS A 14 -2.51 -2.58 14.52
N VAL A 15 -1.81 -1.61 15.08
CA VAL A 15 -0.43 -1.23 14.72
C VAL A 15 0.53 -2.43 14.77
N GLN A 16 0.45 -3.24 15.83
CA GLN A 16 1.34 -4.39 15.96
C GLN A 16 1.13 -5.41 14.82
N ALA A 17 -0.12 -5.70 14.46
CA ALA A 17 -0.43 -6.63 13.36
C ALA A 17 0.00 -6.03 12.02
N TRP A 18 -0.26 -4.74 11.81
CA TRP A 18 0.15 -4.01 10.62
C TRP A 18 1.68 -4.03 10.43
N ASP A 19 2.45 -3.61 11.44
CA ASP A 19 3.91 -3.50 11.35
C ASP A 19 4.58 -4.86 11.23
N THR A 20 4.00 -5.90 11.86
CA THR A 20 4.50 -7.28 11.70
C THR A 20 4.33 -7.74 10.25
N LEU A 21 3.16 -7.53 9.67
CA LEU A 21 2.88 -7.90 8.29
C LEU A 21 3.70 -7.06 7.30
N GLN A 22 3.80 -5.76 7.54
CA GLN A 22 4.59 -4.84 6.72
C GLN A 22 6.05 -5.27 6.64
N ARG A 23 6.70 -5.54 7.76
CA ARG A 23 8.09 -6.02 7.81
C ARG A 23 8.28 -7.38 7.14
N ALA A 24 7.28 -8.25 7.21
CA ALA A 24 7.34 -9.57 6.57
C ALA A 24 7.09 -9.52 5.05
N SER A 25 6.56 -8.42 4.52
CA SER A 25 6.15 -8.32 3.11
C SER A 25 6.88 -7.22 2.34
N THR A 26 6.64 -5.97 2.66
CA THR A 26 7.17 -4.82 1.90
C THR A 26 8.45 -4.23 2.49
N ASP A 27 8.63 -4.35 3.79
CA ASP A 27 9.78 -3.89 4.57
C ASP A 27 10.29 -2.49 4.16
N THR A 28 9.36 -1.54 4.12
CA THR A 28 9.67 -0.15 3.74
C THR A 28 9.21 0.83 4.82
N PRO A 29 10.02 1.84 5.20
CA PRO A 29 9.65 2.82 6.22
C PRO A 29 8.39 3.62 5.84
N PHE A 30 8.06 3.77 4.55
CA PHE A 30 6.90 4.51 4.09
C PHE A 30 5.56 3.85 4.43
N LEU A 31 5.55 2.56 4.74
CA LEU A 31 4.36 1.81 5.15
C LEU A 31 4.39 1.41 6.63
N GLU A 32 5.38 1.84 7.41
CA GLU A 32 5.35 1.68 8.86
C GLU A 32 4.22 2.51 9.48
N SER A 33 3.63 1.98 10.54
CA SER A 33 2.57 2.69 11.27
C SER A 33 3.03 4.04 11.82
N ALA A 34 4.31 4.16 12.19
CA ALA A 34 4.92 5.40 12.64
C ALA A 34 4.90 6.50 11.57
N PHE A 35 4.97 6.12 10.28
CA PHE A 35 4.86 7.05 9.16
C PHE A 35 3.39 7.31 8.77
N LEU A 36 2.55 6.28 8.80
CA LEU A 36 1.16 6.38 8.35
C LEU A 36 0.27 7.16 9.33
N ARG A 37 0.45 7.00 10.64
CA ARG A 37 -0.40 7.66 11.64
C ARG A 37 -0.44 9.17 11.51
N PRO A 38 0.70 9.89 11.47
CA PRO A 38 0.68 11.34 11.26
C PRO A 38 -0.01 11.76 9.96
N LEU A 39 0.13 10.97 8.89
CA LEU A 39 -0.55 11.26 7.62
C LEU A 39 -2.07 11.08 7.72
N LEU A 40 -2.52 10.05 8.42
CA LEU A 40 -3.94 9.84 8.68
C LEU A 40 -4.53 10.95 9.55
N ASP A 41 -3.79 11.39 10.57
CA ASP A 41 -4.22 12.47 11.46
C ASP A 41 -4.34 13.83 10.74
N VAL A 42 -3.44 14.10 9.78
CA VAL A 42 -3.41 15.39 9.07
C VAL A 42 -4.26 15.39 7.80
N PHE A 43 -4.25 14.31 7.03
CA PHE A 43 -4.86 14.23 5.69
C PHE A 43 -6.09 13.31 5.63
N GLY A 44 -6.38 12.57 6.69
CA GLY A 44 -7.55 11.72 6.76
C GLY A 44 -8.85 12.52 6.80
N SER A 45 -9.87 12.02 6.14
CA SER A 45 -11.23 12.59 6.16
C SER A 45 -12.10 12.01 7.29
N GLY A 46 -11.60 11.01 8.01
CA GLY A 46 -12.34 10.21 8.99
C GLY A 46 -13.27 9.17 8.38
N ARG A 47 -13.30 9.05 7.04
CA ARG A 47 -14.10 8.05 6.30
C ARG A 47 -13.26 6.88 5.79
N GLU A 48 -11.97 6.92 6.04
CA GLU A 48 -11.05 5.86 5.68
C GLU A 48 -11.37 4.60 6.48
N VAL A 49 -11.08 3.46 5.86
CA VAL A 49 -11.31 2.13 6.42
C VAL A 49 -9.99 1.38 6.47
N LEU A 50 -9.67 0.84 7.63
CA LEU A 50 -8.65 -0.20 7.76
C LEU A 50 -9.29 -1.54 7.44
N ALA A 51 -8.80 -2.21 6.41
CA ALA A 51 -9.20 -3.54 6.02
C ALA A 51 -8.10 -4.54 6.42
N LEU A 52 -8.49 -5.59 7.16
CA LEU A 52 -7.60 -6.67 7.57
C LEU A 52 -8.14 -8.00 7.02
N HIS A 53 -7.37 -8.68 6.20
CA HIS A 53 -7.69 -10.04 5.77
C HIS A 53 -7.17 -11.05 6.77
N ARG A 54 -8.01 -12.02 7.13
CA ARG A 54 -7.63 -13.08 8.06
C ARG A 54 -7.78 -14.46 7.42
N SER A 55 -6.71 -15.22 7.49
CA SER A 55 -6.65 -16.64 7.18
C SER A 55 -6.44 -17.47 8.46
N ALA A 56 -6.26 -18.78 8.30
CA ALA A 56 -5.98 -19.67 9.43
C ALA A 56 -4.67 -19.33 10.17
N GLY A 57 -3.71 -18.69 9.48
CA GLY A 57 -2.41 -18.30 10.04
C GLY A 57 -2.39 -16.91 10.69
N GLY A 58 -3.49 -16.18 10.68
CA GLY A 58 -3.56 -14.80 11.22
C GLY A 58 -3.91 -13.77 10.16
N VAL A 59 -3.40 -12.53 10.31
CA VAL A 59 -3.56 -11.47 9.31
C VAL A 59 -2.50 -11.68 8.23
N ASP A 60 -2.93 -11.82 6.98
CA ASP A 60 -2.06 -12.09 5.81
C ASP A 60 -2.13 -11.00 4.73
N ALA A 61 -3.12 -10.10 4.80
CA ALA A 61 -3.12 -8.87 4.02
C ALA A 61 -3.82 -7.75 4.80
N ALA A 62 -3.39 -6.51 4.57
CA ALA A 62 -4.04 -5.34 5.12
C ALA A 62 -3.93 -4.14 4.20
N ALA A 63 -4.93 -3.26 4.25
CA ALA A 63 -4.96 -2.02 3.48
C ALA A 63 -5.67 -0.90 4.23
N ILE A 64 -5.27 0.34 3.95
CA ILE A 64 -6.04 1.52 4.35
C ILE A 64 -6.67 2.11 3.09
N LEU A 65 -7.99 2.18 3.09
CA LEU A 65 -8.78 2.57 1.92
C LEU A 65 -9.57 3.84 2.19
N GLN A 66 -9.79 4.62 1.14
CA GLN A 66 -10.63 5.82 1.17
C GLN A 66 -11.73 5.74 0.10
N PRO A 67 -12.96 6.21 0.40
CA PRO A 67 -14.02 6.30 -0.59
C PRO A 67 -13.78 7.49 -1.53
N ARG A 68 -13.94 7.26 -2.83
CA ARG A 68 -13.87 8.30 -3.88
C ARG A 68 -15.24 8.66 -4.48
N GLY A 69 -16.30 8.22 -3.83
CA GLY A 69 -17.67 8.43 -4.29
C GLY A 69 -18.10 7.50 -5.42
N ARG A 70 -19.43 7.42 -5.64
CA ARG A 70 -20.05 6.58 -6.68
C ARG A 70 -19.61 5.10 -6.66
N GLY A 71 -19.43 4.53 -5.46
CA GLY A 71 -19.00 3.15 -5.29
C GLY A 71 -17.52 2.87 -5.64
N ARG A 72 -16.69 3.90 -5.76
CA ARG A 72 -15.25 3.76 -6.00
C ARG A 72 -14.49 3.89 -4.70
N TRP A 73 -13.54 3.00 -4.52
CA TRP A 73 -12.60 2.95 -3.40
C TRP A 73 -11.18 2.91 -3.94
N GLU A 74 -10.25 3.43 -3.17
CA GLU A 74 -8.82 3.31 -3.47
C GLU A 74 -8.01 3.30 -2.18
N THR A 75 -6.74 2.89 -2.26
CA THR A 75 -5.82 3.05 -1.14
C THR A 75 -5.71 4.52 -0.75
N PHE A 76 -5.59 4.79 0.57
CA PHE A 76 -5.40 6.15 1.10
C PHE A 76 -4.10 6.74 0.52
N GLN A 77 -4.23 7.83 -0.25
CA GLN A 77 -3.11 8.36 -1.02
C GLN A 77 -3.05 9.90 -0.95
N PRO A 78 -2.62 10.50 0.17
CA PRO A 78 -2.22 11.90 0.19
C PRO A 78 -0.90 12.07 -0.59
N SER A 79 -0.65 13.29 -1.09
CA SER A 79 0.55 13.60 -1.90
C SER A 79 1.88 13.31 -1.18
N GLN A 80 1.87 13.27 0.14
CA GLN A 80 3.03 12.98 0.99
C GLN A 80 3.31 11.49 1.17
N LEU A 81 2.40 10.62 0.77
CA LEU A 81 2.56 9.18 0.87
C LEU A 81 3.01 8.63 -0.49
N PRO A 82 4.26 8.18 -0.63
CA PRO A 82 4.78 7.74 -1.92
C PRO A 82 4.27 6.37 -2.37
N LEU A 83 3.76 5.56 -1.43
CA LEU A 83 3.25 4.22 -1.70
C LEU A 83 1.82 4.08 -1.19
N GLY A 84 0.99 3.37 -1.93
CA GLY A 84 -0.35 3.01 -1.47
C GLY A 84 -0.27 2.05 -0.28
N PRO A 85 -1.00 2.30 0.82
CA PRO A 85 -0.93 1.48 2.04
C PRO A 85 -1.66 0.15 1.87
N TRP A 86 -0.99 -0.75 1.20
CA TRP A 86 -1.28 -2.17 1.06
C TRP A 86 -0.09 -2.97 1.54
N VAL A 87 -0.28 -3.94 2.42
CA VAL A 87 0.76 -4.82 2.96
C VAL A 87 0.29 -6.28 2.93
N GLY A 88 1.22 -7.21 2.77
CA GLY A 88 0.92 -8.64 2.70
C GLY A 88 0.90 -9.17 1.27
N ALA A 89 -0.16 -9.87 0.90
CA ALA A 89 -0.25 -10.61 -0.36
C ALA A 89 0.06 -9.78 -1.62
N SER A 90 0.70 -10.40 -2.56
CA SER A 90 1.17 -9.82 -3.82
C SER A 90 0.93 -10.79 -4.99
N GLY A 91 1.18 -10.34 -6.22
CA GLY A 91 1.01 -11.16 -7.42
C GLY A 91 -0.45 -11.56 -7.66
N ASP A 92 -0.67 -12.80 -8.05
CA ASP A 92 -2.01 -13.30 -8.39
C ASP A 92 -2.96 -13.30 -7.18
N ASP A 93 -2.43 -13.49 -5.96
CA ASP A 93 -3.21 -13.41 -4.73
C ASP A 93 -3.75 -11.99 -4.49
N LEU A 94 -3.03 -10.94 -4.90
CA LEU A 94 -3.49 -9.56 -4.79
C LEU A 94 -4.82 -9.35 -5.53
N GLY A 95 -4.92 -9.83 -6.77
CA GLY A 95 -6.14 -9.70 -7.57
C GLY A 95 -7.35 -10.37 -6.93
N ALA A 96 -7.16 -11.59 -6.41
CA ALA A 96 -8.20 -12.34 -5.72
C ALA A 96 -8.63 -11.66 -4.42
N LEU A 97 -7.68 -11.13 -3.64
CA LEU A 97 -7.95 -10.42 -2.40
C LEU A 97 -8.64 -9.07 -2.64
N MET A 98 -8.24 -8.31 -3.65
CA MET A 98 -8.94 -7.08 -4.03
C MET A 98 -10.39 -7.36 -4.45
N HIS A 99 -10.61 -8.42 -5.21
CA HIS A 99 -11.97 -8.82 -5.59
C HIS A 99 -12.83 -9.18 -4.37
N SER A 100 -12.31 -10.00 -3.45
CA SER A 100 -13.02 -10.34 -2.21
C SER A 100 -13.23 -9.13 -1.30
N LEU A 101 -12.28 -8.19 -1.25
CA LEU A 101 -12.38 -6.96 -0.48
C LEU A 101 -13.50 -6.06 -1.01
N MET A 102 -13.67 -5.95 -2.33
CA MET A 102 -14.78 -5.19 -2.92
C MET A 102 -16.15 -5.65 -2.40
N HIS A 103 -16.34 -6.95 -2.20
CA HIS A 103 -17.60 -7.49 -1.65
C HIS A 103 -17.78 -7.20 -0.15
N ALA A 104 -16.68 -6.95 0.56
CA ALA A 104 -16.72 -6.63 1.99
C ALA A 104 -16.90 -5.13 2.26
N LEU A 105 -16.54 -4.25 1.29
CA LEU A 105 -16.62 -2.81 1.47
C LEU A 105 -18.06 -2.32 1.67
N PRO A 106 -18.28 -1.27 2.51
CA PRO A 106 -19.60 -0.76 2.79
C PRO A 106 -20.26 -0.17 1.55
N GLY A 107 -21.56 -0.40 1.44
CA GLY A 107 -22.36 0.03 0.30
C GLY A 107 -22.17 -0.86 -0.93
N PHE A 108 -22.25 -0.28 -2.12
CA PHE A 108 -22.09 -0.98 -3.38
C PHE A 108 -20.76 -0.57 -4.02
N ALA A 109 -19.71 -1.37 -3.80
CA ALA A 109 -18.40 -1.09 -4.39
C ALA A 109 -18.37 -1.53 -5.87
N LEU A 110 -18.14 -0.58 -6.77
CA LEU A 110 -18.05 -0.77 -8.22
C LEU A 110 -16.60 -0.91 -8.70
N GLY A 111 -15.65 -0.42 -7.93
CA GLY A 111 -14.24 -0.46 -8.27
C GLY A 111 -13.35 -0.20 -7.05
N LEU A 112 -12.23 -0.89 -7.03
CA LEU A 112 -11.18 -0.74 -6.02
C LEU A 112 -9.84 -0.53 -6.71
N GLY A 113 -9.18 0.61 -6.43
CA GLY A 113 -7.84 0.92 -6.90
C GLY A 113 -6.80 0.70 -5.81
N ALA A 114 -5.81 -0.12 -6.07
CA ALA A 114 -4.58 -0.12 -5.30
C ALA A 114 -3.56 0.78 -6.02
N THR A 115 -3.38 1.99 -5.52
CA THR A 115 -2.60 3.04 -6.17
C THR A 115 -1.14 3.02 -5.70
N GLN A 116 -0.22 3.40 -6.57
CA GLN A 116 1.21 3.57 -6.26
C GLN A 116 1.83 2.35 -5.54
N LEU A 117 1.51 1.15 -6.00
CA LEU A 117 2.20 -0.05 -5.58
C LEU A 117 3.52 -0.16 -6.35
N ASP A 118 4.64 -0.26 -5.63
CA ASP A 118 5.94 -0.51 -6.25
C ASP A 118 6.04 -1.99 -6.63
N PRO A 119 6.20 -2.33 -7.92
CA PRO A 119 6.28 -3.73 -8.36
C PRO A 119 7.52 -4.48 -7.85
N ARG A 120 8.49 -3.80 -7.27
CA ARG A 120 9.64 -4.42 -6.58
C ARG A 120 9.26 -4.93 -5.19
N LEU A 121 8.24 -4.34 -4.56
CA LEU A 121 7.75 -4.69 -3.23
C LEU A 121 6.52 -5.58 -3.31
N ILE A 122 5.62 -5.28 -4.24
CA ILE A 122 4.35 -5.98 -4.43
C ILE A 122 4.22 -6.34 -5.90
N ALA A 123 4.37 -7.61 -6.23
CA ALA A 123 4.27 -8.07 -7.61
C ALA A 123 2.87 -7.76 -8.18
N ARG A 124 2.84 -7.36 -9.45
CA ARG A 124 1.59 -7.06 -10.15
C ARG A 124 0.75 -8.31 -10.34
N PRO A 125 -0.57 -8.24 -10.16
CA PRO A 125 -1.46 -9.32 -10.57
C PRO A 125 -1.51 -9.44 -12.09
N ALA A 126 -1.83 -10.63 -12.59
CA ALA A 126 -2.13 -10.83 -14.00
C ALA A 126 -3.38 -10.03 -14.40
N GLU A 127 -3.35 -9.42 -15.58
CA GLU A 127 -4.52 -8.73 -16.12
C GLU A 127 -5.64 -9.72 -16.50
N SER A 128 -6.87 -9.29 -16.29
CA SER A 128 -8.05 -10.08 -16.61
C SER A 128 -9.22 -9.17 -17.03
N ALA A 129 -10.39 -9.73 -17.21
CA ALA A 129 -11.60 -8.94 -17.45
C ALA A 129 -11.92 -8.00 -16.26
N ALA A 130 -11.56 -8.39 -15.03
CA ALA A 130 -11.85 -7.65 -13.80
C ALA A 130 -10.65 -6.88 -13.24
N VAL A 131 -9.43 -7.20 -13.65
CA VAL A 131 -8.18 -6.60 -13.15
C VAL A 131 -7.44 -5.89 -14.27
N ARG A 132 -7.12 -4.63 -14.04
CA ARG A 132 -6.29 -3.81 -14.92
C ARG A 132 -5.11 -3.24 -14.14
N THR A 133 -3.96 -3.20 -14.76
CA THR A 133 -2.76 -2.54 -14.23
C THR A 133 -2.39 -1.35 -15.10
N MET A 134 -1.87 -0.30 -14.47
CA MET A 134 -1.43 0.91 -15.17
C MET A 134 -0.10 1.38 -14.60
N ASP A 135 0.82 1.78 -15.47
CA ASP A 135 2.00 2.52 -15.04
C ASP A 135 1.58 3.96 -14.73
N TYR A 136 2.04 4.46 -13.58
CA TYR A 136 1.72 5.81 -13.15
C TYR A 136 2.93 6.75 -13.30
N ILE A 137 4.04 6.41 -12.67
CA ILE A 137 5.25 7.24 -12.67
C ILE A 137 6.50 6.35 -12.65
N HIS A 138 7.53 6.77 -13.39
CA HIS A 138 8.85 6.15 -13.29
C HIS A 138 9.54 6.61 -12.01
N THR A 139 9.97 5.66 -11.20
CA THR A 139 10.78 5.90 -9.99
C THR A 139 12.21 5.47 -10.24
N SER A 140 13.15 6.31 -9.80
CA SER A 140 14.57 5.98 -9.82
C SER A 140 15.01 5.52 -8.44
N TRP A 141 15.83 4.48 -8.41
CA TRP A 141 16.45 3.98 -7.21
C TRP A 141 17.92 4.34 -7.19
N LEU A 142 18.38 4.73 -6.02
CA LEU A 142 19.78 4.99 -5.76
C LEU A 142 20.24 4.05 -4.65
N ASP A 143 21.21 3.19 -4.95
CA ASP A 143 21.87 2.40 -3.93
C ASP A 143 22.87 3.29 -3.17
N VAL A 144 22.64 3.40 -1.86
CA VAL A 144 23.48 4.20 -0.94
C VAL A 144 24.20 3.32 0.07
N SER A 145 24.30 2.02 -0.17
CA SER A 145 24.99 1.06 0.71
C SER A 145 26.52 1.21 0.71
N GLY A 146 27.07 1.78 -0.36
CA GLY A 146 28.51 2.02 -0.52
C GLY A 146 28.98 3.32 0.14
N ARG A 147 30.29 3.60 0.02
CA ARG A 147 30.85 4.89 0.45
C ARG A 147 30.39 5.99 -0.50
N PHE A 148 30.13 7.18 0.05
CA PHE A 148 29.75 8.35 -0.74
C PHE A 148 30.81 8.72 -1.77
N ASP A 149 32.10 8.64 -1.41
CA ASP A 149 33.21 8.98 -2.29
C ASP A 149 33.22 8.10 -3.54
N ASP A 150 33.04 6.78 -3.38
CA ASP A 150 32.98 5.82 -4.49
C ASP A 150 31.79 6.11 -5.41
N TYR A 151 30.63 6.40 -4.80
CA TYR A 151 29.44 6.82 -5.54
C TYR A 151 29.69 8.13 -6.31
N TRP A 152 30.30 9.12 -5.67
CA TRP A 152 30.55 10.43 -6.25
C TRP A 152 31.55 10.36 -7.41
N GLU A 153 32.61 9.58 -7.24
CA GLU A 153 33.66 9.38 -8.29
C GLU A 153 33.09 8.65 -9.53
N ALA A 154 32.13 7.75 -9.33
CA ALA A 154 31.44 7.04 -10.42
C ALA A 154 30.50 7.95 -11.24
N ARG A 155 30.20 9.17 -10.79
CA ARG A 155 29.32 10.11 -11.51
C ARG A 155 30.04 10.78 -12.66
N GLY A 156 29.29 11.05 -13.74
CA GLY A 156 29.81 11.81 -14.88
C GLY A 156 30.25 13.21 -14.46
N LYS A 157 31.24 13.74 -15.18
CA LYS A 157 31.87 15.04 -14.90
C LYS A 157 30.83 16.18 -14.74
N ASN A 158 29.73 16.14 -15.48
CA ASN A 158 28.67 17.17 -15.44
C ASN A 158 27.82 17.16 -14.16
N LEU A 159 27.91 16.11 -13.34
CA LEU A 159 27.20 16.01 -12.07
C LEU A 159 28.07 16.29 -10.84
N ARG A 160 29.38 16.48 -11.08
CA ARG A 160 30.37 16.72 -10.03
C ARG A 160 30.77 18.22 -9.87
N HIS A 161 30.05 19.11 -10.58
CA HIS A 161 30.26 20.57 -10.55
C HIS A 161 29.06 21.27 -9.92
#